data_dc89f13e726e25ef60d479c5819ccd68
#
_entry.id   dc89f13e726e25ef60d479c5819ccd68
#
_cell.length_a   1.000
_cell.length_b   1.000
_cell.length_c   1.000
_cell.angle_alpha   90.00
_cell.angle_beta   90.00
_cell.angle_gamma   90.00
#
_symmetry.space_group_name_H-M   'P 1'
#
loop_
_entity.id
_entity.type
_entity.pdbx_description
1 polymer ?
#
loop_
_entity_poly.entity_id
_entity_poly.type
_entity_poly.pdbx_seq_one_letter_code
_entity_poly.pdbx_strand_id
1 'polypeptide(L)'
;MPITEILERNCKLYGDEVCLVELNPEMPEDRRTWKDYELIQPTYSSCYRREITWNVFNEKANRLANLLLSRGVGKGSKVAILLMNGIEWLPVYFGILKTGAVAVPMNFRFSADEIEYCLNLADVNVLLFGPEFIGRIEEIADRILDGKLLFYVGDHCPTFAESYNILTANCSSQSPMIHLTEADDAAIYFSSGTTGFPKAILHNHESLTHACKAEQNHHSISHEDVFLCIPPLYHTGAKMHWFGSFLEGGKAVLLKGTKPKYILDAV
;
A
#
# COMPACT_ATOMS: atom_id res chain seq x y z
N MET A 1 5.98 3.17 19.86
CA MET A 1 5.85 4.18 18.80
C MET A 1 5.07 3.57 17.65
N PRO A 2 3.92 4.13 17.26
CA PRO A 2 3.16 3.65 16.11
C PRO A 2 4.01 3.65 14.83
N ILE A 3 3.74 2.69 13.92
CA ILE A 3 4.56 2.54 12.70
C ILE A 3 4.52 3.80 11.80
N THR A 4 3.45 4.60 11.88
CA THR A 4 3.30 5.85 11.12
C THR A 4 4.32 6.91 11.53
N GLU A 5 4.76 6.93 12.80
CA GLU A 5 5.78 7.86 13.29
C GLU A 5 7.18 7.56 12.70
N ILE A 6 7.43 6.29 12.31
CA ILE A 6 8.68 5.92 11.59
C ILE A 6 8.72 6.62 10.24
N LEU A 7 7.59 6.67 9.50
CA LEU A 7 7.51 7.39 8.24
C LEU A 7 7.81 8.89 8.42
N GLU A 8 7.22 9.51 9.43
CA GLU A 8 7.44 10.93 9.72
C GLU A 8 8.89 11.22 10.15
N ARG A 9 9.50 10.31 10.92
CA ARG A 9 10.93 10.38 11.27
C ARG A 9 11.80 10.30 10.01
N ASN A 10 11.53 9.34 9.10
CA ASN A 10 12.30 9.17 7.88
C ASN A 10 12.18 10.40 6.97
N CYS A 11 11.02 11.03 6.88
CA CYS A 11 10.87 12.29 6.15
C CYS A 11 11.74 13.41 6.73
N LYS A 12 11.87 13.49 8.05
CA LYS A 12 12.72 14.49 8.70
C LYS A 12 14.22 14.24 8.48
N LEU A 13 14.63 12.98 8.42
CA LEU A 13 16.03 12.59 8.30
C LEU A 13 16.49 12.52 6.84
N TYR A 14 15.64 11.99 5.95
CA TYR A 14 16.01 11.58 4.58
C TYR A 14 15.03 12.11 3.52
N GLY A 15 14.30 13.19 3.80
CA GLY A 15 13.12 13.66 3.04
C GLY A 15 13.26 13.65 1.52
N ASP A 16 14.40 14.12 0.99
CA ASP A 16 14.65 14.24 -0.45
C ASP A 16 15.32 12.99 -1.06
N GLU A 17 15.64 11.99 -0.24
CA GLU A 17 16.19 10.73 -0.72
C GLU A 17 15.11 9.83 -1.29
N VAL A 18 15.46 9.12 -2.38
CA VAL A 18 14.59 8.13 -2.99
C VAL A 18 14.42 6.94 -2.04
N CYS A 19 13.18 6.65 -1.66
CA CYS A 19 12.85 5.54 -0.77
C CYS A 19 12.19 4.35 -1.48
N LEU A 20 11.37 4.61 -2.51
CA LEU A 20 10.71 3.57 -3.28
C LEU A 20 11.03 3.72 -4.76
N VAL A 21 11.34 2.59 -5.38
CA VAL A 21 11.56 2.45 -6.81
C VAL A 21 10.63 1.36 -7.31
N GLU A 22 9.85 1.63 -8.35
CA GLU A 22 9.07 0.62 -9.08
C GLU A 22 9.77 0.28 -10.39
N LEU A 23 9.94 -0.99 -10.66
CA LEU A 23 10.41 -1.50 -11.95
C LEU A 23 9.30 -2.26 -12.66
N ASN A 24 9.03 -1.87 -13.91
CA ASN A 24 8.13 -2.58 -14.81
C ASN A 24 8.93 -3.24 -15.95
N PRO A 25 9.38 -4.49 -15.77
CA PRO A 25 10.27 -5.16 -16.70
C PRO A 25 9.60 -5.58 -18.02
N GLU A 26 8.30 -5.37 -18.18
CA GLU A 26 7.58 -5.56 -19.44
C GLU A 26 7.73 -4.37 -20.40
N MET A 27 8.23 -3.25 -19.87
CA MET A 27 8.52 -2.05 -20.64
C MET A 27 9.98 -2.04 -21.10
N PRO A 28 10.29 -1.44 -22.26
CA PRO A 28 11.68 -1.22 -22.67
C PRO A 28 12.42 -0.43 -21.61
N GLU A 29 13.65 -0.80 -21.31
CA GLU A 29 14.52 -0.03 -20.45
C GLU A 29 14.77 1.33 -21.09
N ASP A 30 14.00 2.33 -20.70
CA ASP A 30 14.32 3.72 -20.96
C ASP A 30 15.19 4.19 -19.80
N ARG A 31 16.41 4.66 -20.09
CA ARG A 31 17.32 5.23 -19.09
C ARG A 31 16.76 6.48 -18.41
N ARG A 32 15.61 6.96 -18.83
CA ARG A 32 14.88 8.04 -18.18
C ARG A 32 14.19 7.51 -16.96
N THR A 33 14.64 7.94 -15.79
CA THR A 33 13.89 7.77 -14.55
C THR A 33 12.75 8.78 -14.55
N TRP A 34 11.52 8.28 -14.49
CA TRP A 34 10.39 9.15 -14.21
C TRP A 34 10.29 9.34 -12.69
N LYS A 35 10.37 10.59 -12.24
CA LYS A 35 10.21 10.92 -10.83
C LYS A 35 8.75 11.32 -10.59
N ASP A 36 8.11 10.64 -9.66
CA ASP A 36 6.71 10.86 -9.31
C ASP A 36 6.57 12.13 -8.44
N TYR A 37 6.56 13.29 -9.11
CA TYR A 37 6.30 14.59 -8.48
C TYR A 37 4.89 15.09 -8.74
N GLU A 38 4.14 14.42 -9.62
CA GLU A 38 2.80 14.81 -9.97
C GLU A 38 1.79 14.04 -9.12
N LEU A 39 0.68 14.70 -8.79
CA LEU A 39 -0.40 14.10 -8.01
C LEU A 39 -1.22 13.10 -8.82
N ILE A 40 -1.25 13.29 -10.15
CA ILE A 40 -1.92 12.39 -11.08
C ILE A 40 -0.90 11.40 -11.61
N GLN A 41 -1.19 10.12 -11.40
CA GLN A 41 -0.31 9.04 -11.84
C GLN A 41 -0.32 8.91 -13.37
N PRO A 42 0.85 8.76 -14.02
CA PRO A 42 0.88 8.34 -15.42
C PRO A 42 0.36 6.91 -15.55
N THR A 43 -0.07 6.55 -16.74
CA THR A 43 -0.50 5.18 -17.04
C THR A 43 0.59 4.20 -16.67
N TYR A 44 0.29 3.22 -15.81
CA TYR A 44 1.25 2.21 -15.33
C TYR A 44 2.02 1.48 -16.42
N SER A 45 1.49 1.48 -17.63
CA SER A 45 2.08 0.78 -18.78
C SER A 45 3.19 1.54 -19.50
N SER A 46 3.48 2.80 -19.14
CA SER A 46 4.32 3.68 -19.97
C SER A 46 5.76 3.86 -19.50
N CYS A 47 6.12 3.44 -18.27
CA CYS A 47 7.44 3.70 -17.70
C CYS A 47 8.11 2.41 -17.22
N TYR A 48 9.41 2.26 -17.57
CA TYR A 48 10.24 1.17 -17.03
C TYR A 48 10.55 1.37 -15.55
N ARG A 49 10.88 2.60 -15.13
CA ARG A 49 11.32 2.93 -13.79
C ARG A 49 10.61 4.18 -13.27
N ARG A 50 10.07 4.09 -12.05
CA ARG A 50 9.46 5.21 -11.31
C ARG A 50 10.09 5.29 -9.92
N GLU A 51 10.25 6.50 -9.39
CA GLU A 51 10.85 6.73 -8.07
C GLU A 51 10.06 7.76 -7.28
N ILE A 52 9.96 7.56 -5.97
CA ILE A 52 9.50 8.58 -5.03
C ILE A 52 10.47 8.75 -3.86
N THR A 53 10.54 9.97 -3.36
CA THR A 53 11.29 10.30 -2.14
C THR A 53 10.44 10.06 -0.89
N TRP A 54 11.07 10.12 0.29
CA TRP A 54 10.35 10.03 1.56
C TRP A 54 9.30 11.12 1.71
N ASN A 55 9.62 12.37 1.27
CA ASN A 55 8.66 13.47 1.29
C ASN A 55 7.45 13.19 0.40
N VAL A 56 7.66 12.73 -0.82
CA VAL A 56 6.56 12.37 -1.74
C VAL A 56 5.74 11.21 -1.20
N PHE A 57 6.39 10.19 -0.64
CA PHE A 57 5.70 9.08 0.02
C PHE A 57 4.74 9.59 1.12
N ASN A 58 5.27 10.40 2.04
CA ASN A 58 4.49 10.94 3.14
C ASN A 58 3.36 11.88 2.66
N GLU A 59 3.63 12.71 1.65
CA GLU A 59 2.62 13.57 1.05
C GLU A 59 1.45 12.76 0.47
N LYS A 60 1.73 11.71 -0.31
CA LYS A 60 0.70 10.81 -0.84
C LYS A 60 -0.10 10.15 0.27
N ALA A 61 0.57 9.65 1.31
CA ALA A 61 -0.10 9.05 2.46
C ALA A 61 -1.00 10.06 3.20
N ASN A 62 -0.53 11.29 3.39
CA ASN A 62 -1.32 12.35 4.04
C ASN A 62 -2.56 12.74 3.22
N ARG A 63 -2.43 12.87 1.89
CA ARG A 63 -3.56 13.20 1.01
C ARG A 63 -4.65 12.13 1.04
N LEU A 64 -4.26 10.85 1.00
CA LEU A 64 -5.22 9.77 1.17
C LEU A 64 -5.85 9.78 2.57
N ALA A 65 -5.06 9.98 3.61
CA ALA A 65 -5.59 10.05 4.98
C ALA A 65 -6.63 11.17 5.11
N ASN A 66 -6.34 12.36 4.59
CA ASN A 66 -7.28 13.49 4.61
C ASN A 66 -8.54 13.21 3.76
N LEU A 67 -8.42 12.52 2.63
CA LEU A 67 -9.57 12.06 1.84
C LEU A 67 -10.45 11.11 2.67
N LEU A 68 -9.86 10.07 3.27
CA LEU A 68 -10.59 9.09 4.06
C LEU A 68 -11.31 9.73 5.25
N LEU A 69 -10.62 10.61 5.99
CA LEU A 69 -11.22 11.35 7.10
C LEU A 69 -12.38 12.24 6.65
N SER A 70 -12.28 12.91 5.50
CA SER A 70 -13.36 13.73 4.93
C SER A 70 -14.61 12.89 4.57
N ARG A 71 -14.44 11.58 4.39
CA ARG A 71 -15.52 10.61 4.14
C ARG A 71 -15.98 9.88 5.39
N GLY A 72 -15.55 10.33 6.58
CA GLY A 72 -15.92 9.74 7.87
C GLY A 72 -15.19 8.42 8.19
N VAL A 73 -14.11 8.11 7.48
CA VAL A 73 -13.29 6.90 7.68
C VAL A 73 -12.15 7.21 8.65
N GLY A 74 -12.12 6.53 9.79
CA GLY A 74 -11.14 6.75 10.86
C GLY A 74 -11.01 5.53 11.76
N LYS A 75 -10.71 5.74 13.06
CA LYS A 75 -10.58 4.65 14.04
C LYS A 75 -11.81 3.73 14.01
N GLY A 76 -11.55 2.41 13.93
CA GLY A 76 -12.57 1.37 13.84
C GLY A 76 -13.04 1.06 12.41
N SER A 77 -12.79 1.93 11.43
CA SER A 77 -13.06 1.63 10.02
C SER A 77 -12.03 0.64 9.46
N LYS A 78 -12.43 -0.15 8.46
CA LYS A 78 -11.54 -1.09 7.74
C LYS A 78 -11.48 -0.71 6.28
N VAL A 79 -10.26 -0.61 5.76
CA VAL A 79 -10.00 -0.16 4.39
C VAL A 79 -9.20 -1.22 3.64
N ALA A 80 -9.82 -1.85 2.64
CA ALA A 80 -9.18 -2.89 1.86
C ALA A 80 -8.29 -2.32 0.75
N ILE A 81 -7.17 -3.02 0.50
CA ILE A 81 -6.20 -2.71 -0.55
C ILE A 81 -6.12 -3.90 -1.50
N LEU A 82 -6.60 -3.72 -2.73
CA LEU A 82 -6.52 -4.71 -3.80
C LEU A 82 -5.70 -4.12 -4.96
N LEU A 83 -4.40 -4.09 -4.80
CA LEU A 83 -3.43 -3.52 -5.73
C LEU A 83 -2.34 -4.54 -6.05
N MET A 84 -1.81 -4.52 -7.28
CA MET A 84 -0.54 -5.16 -7.60
C MET A 84 0.62 -4.45 -6.89
N ASN A 85 1.78 -5.13 -6.79
CA ASN A 85 2.99 -4.44 -6.34
C ASN A 85 3.25 -3.22 -7.22
N GLY A 86 3.43 -2.08 -6.60
CA GLY A 86 3.67 -0.82 -7.28
C GLY A 86 3.92 0.30 -6.29
N ILE A 87 4.33 1.43 -6.82
CA ILE A 87 4.77 2.58 -6.03
C ILE A 87 3.64 3.19 -5.18
N GLU A 88 2.38 2.96 -5.56
CA GLU A 88 1.20 3.45 -4.82
C GLU A 88 0.85 2.58 -3.61
N TRP A 89 1.27 1.31 -3.59
CA TRP A 89 0.80 0.36 -2.60
C TRP A 89 1.12 0.79 -1.16
N LEU A 90 2.38 1.17 -0.91
CA LEU A 90 2.83 1.56 0.42
C LEU A 90 2.30 2.93 0.86
N PRO A 91 2.27 3.98 0.01
CA PRO A 91 1.57 5.24 0.32
C PRO A 91 0.10 5.03 0.67
N VAL A 92 -0.62 4.16 -0.04
CA VAL A 92 -2.01 3.80 0.29
C VAL A 92 -2.08 3.13 1.67
N TYR A 93 -1.23 2.15 1.94
CA TYR A 93 -1.20 1.46 3.24
C TYR A 93 -0.97 2.43 4.40
N PHE A 94 0.04 3.30 4.30
CA PHE A 94 0.33 4.29 5.34
C PHE A 94 -0.72 5.39 5.44
N GLY A 95 -1.34 5.78 4.32
CA GLY A 95 -2.46 6.72 4.32
C GLY A 95 -3.65 6.21 5.14
N ILE A 96 -3.97 4.92 5.02
CA ILE A 96 -4.99 4.26 5.84
C ILE A 96 -4.59 4.30 7.33
N LEU A 97 -3.37 3.86 7.65
CA LEU A 97 -2.89 3.82 9.04
C LEU A 97 -2.89 5.20 9.71
N LYS A 98 -2.58 6.26 8.97
CA LYS A 98 -2.59 7.65 9.49
C LYS A 98 -3.97 8.14 9.91
N THR A 99 -5.06 7.52 9.46
CA THR A 99 -6.42 7.83 9.92
C THR A 99 -6.80 7.11 11.22
N GLY A 100 -6.02 6.13 11.64
CA GLY A 100 -6.37 5.16 12.67
C GLY A 100 -7.31 4.05 12.19
N ALA A 101 -7.62 4.00 10.89
CA ALA A 101 -8.33 2.88 10.29
C ALA A 101 -7.42 1.67 10.14
N VAL A 102 -8.03 0.48 10.05
CA VAL A 102 -7.35 -0.79 9.89
C VAL A 102 -7.15 -1.07 8.40
N ALA A 103 -5.90 -1.23 7.97
CA ALA A 103 -5.59 -1.64 6.60
C ALA A 103 -5.87 -3.13 6.40
N VAL A 104 -6.53 -3.49 5.28
CA VAL A 104 -6.90 -4.87 4.93
C VAL A 104 -6.28 -5.24 3.58
N PRO A 105 -4.99 -5.62 3.53
CA PRO A 105 -4.34 -6.07 2.31
C PRO A 105 -4.97 -7.36 1.79
N MET A 106 -5.40 -7.34 0.53
CA MET A 106 -6.07 -8.47 -0.11
C MET A 106 -5.16 -9.18 -1.12
N ASN A 107 -5.27 -10.49 -1.18
CA ASN A 107 -4.56 -11.27 -2.17
C ASN A 107 -5.07 -10.96 -3.59
N PHE A 108 -4.20 -10.44 -4.44
CA PHE A 108 -4.54 -10.09 -5.83
C PHE A 108 -4.93 -11.31 -6.71
N ARG A 109 -4.75 -12.54 -6.20
CA ARG A 109 -5.17 -13.78 -6.89
C ARG A 109 -6.58 -14.21 -6.55
N PHE A 110 -7.23 -13.56 -5.57
CA PHE A 110 -8.60 -13.89 -5.19
C PHE A 110 -9.56 -13.74 -6.38
N SER A 111 -10.46 -14.69 -6.52
CA SER A 111 -11.64 -14.57 -7.40
C SER A 111 -12.59 -13.48 -6.90
N ALA A 112 -13.59 -13.12 -7.69
CA ALA A 112 -14.61 -12.16 -7.30
C ALA A 112 -15.33 -12.59 -6.00
N ASP A 113 -15.74 -13.87 -5.89
CA ASP A 113 -16.40 -14.39 -4.70
C ASP A 113 -15.49 -14.43 -3.46
N GLU A 114 -14.19 -14.74 -3.63
CA GLU A 114 -13.23 -14.67 -2.53
C GLU A 114 -12.99 -13.22 -2.07
N ILE A 115 -12.97 -12.25 -3.00
CA ILE A 115 -12.90 -10.82 -2.66
C ILE A 115 -14.11 -10.44 -1.83
N GLU A 116 -15.33 -10.74 -2.29
CA GLU A 116 -16.57 -10.46 -1.58
C GLU A 116 -16.57 -11.10 -0.18
N TYR A 117 -16.20 -12.37 -0.10
CA TYR A 117 -16.09 -13.08 1.18
C TYR A 117 -15.16 -12.36 2.16
N CYS A 118 -13.96 -11.98 1.71
CA CYS A 118 -12.97 -11.31 2.55
C CYS A 118 -13.39 -9.89 2.96
N LEU A 119 -14.05 -9.14 2.06
CA LEU A 119 -14.63 -7.83 2.38
C LEU A 119 -15.68 -7.92 3.48
N ASN A 120 -16.54 -8.93 3.40
CA ASN A 120 -17.58 -9.16 4.39
C ASN A 120 -17.01 -9.71 5.72
N LEU A 121 -16.06 -10.66 5.65
CA LEU A 121 -15.42 -11.23 6.85
C LEU A 121 -14.69 -10.17 7.69
N ALA A 122 -14.02 -9.22 7.02
CA ALA A 122 -13.31 -8.14 7.69
C ALA A 122 -14.20 -6.91 7.95
N ASP A 123 -15.47 -6.93 7.59
CA ASP A 123 -16.41 -5.78 7.73
C ASP A 123 -15.81 -4.50 7.12
N VAL A 124 -15.38 -4.59 5.86
CA VAL A 124 -14.70 -3.51 5.14
C VAL A 124 -15.66 -2.39 4.78
N ASN A 125 -15.26 -1.15 5.03
CA ASN A 125 -16.02 0.06 4.71
C ASN A 125 -15.60 0.69 3.37
N VAL A 126 -14.32 0.54 3.01
CA VAL A 126 -13.71 1.15 1.81
C VAL A 126 -12.85 0.13 1.10
N LEU A 127 -12.93 0.09 -0.24
CA LEU A 127 -12.04 -0.70 -1.08
C LEU A 127 -11.27 0.23 -2.04
N LEU A 128 -9.93 0.18 -1.97
CA LEU A 128 -9.06 0.74 -3.00
C LEU A 128 -8.61 -0.39 -3.93
N PHE A 129 -8.80 -0.24 -5.24
CA PHE A 129 -8.43 -1.28 -6.21
C PHE A 129 -7.81 -0.71 -7.48
N GLY A 130 -6.96 -1.51 -8.11
CA GLY A 130 -6.23 -1.17 -9.34
C GLY A 130 -6.91 -1.65 -10.62
N PRO A 131 -6.34 -1.29 -11.79
CA PRO A 131 -6.92 -1.61 -13.11
C PRO A 131 -7.05 -3.11 -13.38
N GLU A 132 -6.16 -3.92 -12.81
CA GLU A 132 -6.16 -5.38 -12.99
C GLU A 132 -7.39 -6.07 -12.38
N PHE A 133 -8.16 -5.34 -11.56
CA PHE A 133 -9.27 -5.89 -10.78
C PHE A 133 -10.66 -5.38 -11.23
N ILE A 134 -10.74 -4.48 -12.21
CA ILE A 134 -12.01 -3.87 -12.67
C ILE A 134 -13.05 -4.95 -12.90
N GLY A 135 -12.77 -5.96 -13.75
CA GLY A 135 -13.76 -6.99 -14.09
C GLY A 135 -14.24 -7.81 -12.88
N ARG A 136 -13.33 -8.15 -11.94
CA ARG A 136 -13.71 -8.88 -10.72
C ARG A 136 -14.54 -8.03 -9.77
N ILE A 137 -14.25 -6.74 -9.67
CA ILE A 137 -15.04 -5.84 -8.82
C ILE A 137 -16.39 -5.53 -9.48
N GLU A 138 -16.43 -5.33 -10.81
CA GLU A 138 -17.68 -5.13 -11.55
C GLU A 138 -18.65 -6.32 -11.38
N GLU A 139 -18.14 -7.56 -11.39
CA GLU A 139 -18.95 -8.78 -11.20
C GLU A 139 -19.66 -8.81 -9.84
N ILE A 140 -19.05 -8.22 -8.81
CA ILE A 140 -19.60 -8.20 -7.44
C ILE A 140 -20.14 -6.85 -7.02
N ALA A 141 -20.07 -5.83 -7.89
CA ALA A 141 -20.39 -4.44 -7.55
C ALA A 141 -21.76 -4.29 -6.88
N ASP A 142 -22.80 -4.89 -7.46
CA ASP A 142 -24.17 -4.81 -6.92
C ASP A 142 -24.29 -5.43 -5.52
N ARG A 143 -23.41 -6.38 -5.17
CA ARG A 143 -23.40 -7.08 -3.88
C ARG A 143 -22.59 -6.35 -2.81
N ILE A 144 -21.62 -5.53 -3.21
CA ILE A 144 -20.70 -4.83 -2.29
C ILE A 144 -20.92 -3.32 -2.20
N LEU A 145 -21.66 -2.70 -3.16
CA LEU A 145 -21.87 -1.25 -3.22
C LEU A 145 -22.75 -0.71 -2.07
N ASP A 146 -23.56 -1.56 -1.45
CA ASP A 146 -24.41 -1.10 -0.33
C ASP A 146 -23.54 -0.73 0.88
N GLY A 147 -23.40 0.58 1.10
CA GLY A 147 -22.69 1.16 2.23
C GLY A 147 -21.15 1.16 2.15
N LYS A 148 -20.53 0.77 1.02
CA LYS A 148 -19.08 0.80 0.84
C LYS A 148 -18.64 1.87 -0.14
N LEU A 149 -17.47 2.50 0.12
CA LEU A 149 -16.81 3.41 -0.80
C LEU A 149 -15.82 2.63 -1.66
N LEU A 150 -15.86 2.86 -2.98
CA LEU A 150 -14.94 2.24 -3.94
C LEU A 150 -14.05 3.32 -4.56
N PHE A 151 -12.74 3.25 -4.32
CA PHE A 151 -11.74 4.13 -4.90
C PHE A 151 -10.88 3.39 -5.91
N TYR A 152 -10.83 3.90 -7.12
CA TYR A 152 -10.02 3.35 -8.19
C TYR A 152 -8.67 4.04 -8.29
N VAL A 153 -7.59 3.26 -8.20
CA VAL A 153 -6.21 3.72 -8.32
C VAL A 153 -5.72 3.46 -9.73
N GLY A 154 -5.83 4.47 -10.60
CA GLY A 154 -5.46 4.37 -12.02
C GLY A 154 -6.03 5.55 -12.82
N ASP A 155 -5.78 5.56 -14.15
CA ASP A 155 -6.10 6.71 -15.02
C ASP A 155 -7.55 6.72 -15.51
N HIS A 156 -8.11 5.57 -15.85
CA HIS A 156 -9.45 5.45 -16.44
C HIS A 156 -10.42 4.85 -15.42
N CYS A 157 -10.95 5.71 -14.54
CA CYS A 157 -11.85 5.31 -13.47
C CYS A 157 -13.15 4.73 -14.03
N PRO A 158 -13.55 3.51 -13.64
CA PRO A 158 -14.85 2.95 -14.02
C PRO A 158 -16.00 3.73 -13.36
N THR A 159 -17.17 3.69 -13.96
CA THR A 159 -18.34 4.50 -13.52
C THR A 159 -18.89 4.11 -12.14
N PHE A 160 -18.59 2.92 -11.67
CA PHE A 160 -19.02 2.41 -10.36
C PHE A 160 -18.07 2.77 -9.21
N ALA A 161 -16.97 3.49 -9.48
CA ALA A 161 -15.98 3.89 -8.49
C ALA A 161 -15.64 5.38 -8.58
N GLU A 162 -14.95 5.90 -7.57
CA GLU A 162 -14.41 7.25 -7.56
C GLU A 162 -12.91 7.23 -7.84
N SER A 163 -12.40 8.22 -8.58
CA SER A 163 -10.98 8.29 -8.92
C SER A 163 -10.14 8.71 -7.71
N TYR A 164 -9.30 7.79 -7.23
CA TYR A 164 -8.28 8.08 -6.22
C TYR A 164 -7.39 9.25 -6.62
N ASN A 165 -6.89 9.27 -7.86
CA ASN A 165 -5.97 10.30 -8.35
C ASN A 165 -6.60 11.70 -8.29
N ILE A 166 -7.82 11.86 -8.80
CA ILE A 166 -8.52 13.15 -8.83
C ILE A 166 -8.85 13.62 -7.40
N LEU A 167 -9.34 12.72 -6.56
CA LEU A 167 -9.76 13.07 -5.21
C LEU A 167 -8.57 13.44 -4.32
N THR A 168 -7.51 12.64 -4.34
CA THR A 168 -6.32 12.91 -3.52
C THR A 168 -5.58 14.17 -3.96
N ALA A 169 -5.58 14.50 -5.26
CA ALA A 169 -5.00 15.73 -5.78
C ALA A 169 -5.59 17.00 -5.12
N ASN A 170 -6.86 16.94 -4.74
CA ASN A 170 -7.58 18.05 -4.11
C ASN A 170 -7.51 18.04 -2.57
N CYS A 171 -6.88 17.03 -1.96
CA CYS A 171 -6.76 16.92 -0.51
C CYS A 171 -5.48 17.59 0.02
N SER A 172 -5.52 18.01 1.28
CA SER A 172 -4.33 18.54 1.97
C SER A 172 -3.23 17.51 2.07
N SER A 173 -1.97 17.92 1.84
CA SER A 173 -0.77 17.13 2.09
C SER A 173 -0.26 17.22 3.54
N GLN A 174 -0.90 18.02 4.38
CA GLN A 174 -0.54 18.12 5.79
C GLN A 174 -0.91 16.84 6.55
N SER A 175 -0.05 16.44 7.50
CA SER A 175 -0.34 15.29 8.36
C SER A 175 -1.67 15.46 9.09
N PRO A 176 -2.60 14.50 9.01
CA PRO A 176 -3.80 14.52 9.83
C PRO A 176 -3.38 14.27 11.27
N MET A 177 -3.58 15.23 12.18
CA MET A 177 -3.16 15.18 13.58
C MET A 177 -3.98 14.16 14.40
N ILE A 178 -3.97 12.90 13.98
CA ILE A 178 -4.67 11.81 14.67
C ILE A 178 -3.71 11.20 15.70
N HIS A 179 -4.12 11.19 16.96
CA HIS A 179 -3.34 10.54 18.00
C HIS A 179 -3.52 9.01 17.93
N LEU A 180 -2.41 8.33 17.68
CA LEU A 180 -2.31 6.87 17.64
C LEU A 180 -1.39 6.37 18.75
N THR A 181 -1.68 5.18 19.23
CA THR A 181 -0.86 4.44 20.21
C THR A 181 -0.39 3.11 19.61
N GLU A 182 0.57 2.47 20.26
CA GLU A 182 1.03 1.13 19.85
C GLU A 182 -0.07 0.07 19.97
N ALA A 183 -1.02 0.27 20.87
CA ALA A 183 -2.13 -0.65 21.12
C ALA A 183 -3.28 -0.51 20.09
N ASP A 184 -3.33 0.58 19.32
CA ASP A 184 -4.37 0.75 18.30
C ASP A 184 -4.24 -0.30 17.20
N ASP A 185 -5.37 -0.81 16.72
CA ASP A 185 -5.44 -1.74 15.61
C ASP A 185 -4.86 -1.11 14.34
N ALA A 186 -4.14 -1.90 13.54
CA ALA A 186 -3.40 -1.39 12.39
C ALA A 186 -3.71 -2.14 11.10
N ALA A 187 -3.73 -3.48 11.13
CA ALA A 187 -3.93 -4.24 9.89
C ALA A 187 -4.59 -5.60 10.14
N ILE A 188 -5.37 -6.05 9.15
CA ILE A 188 -5.89 -7.41 9.06
C ILE A 188 -5.22 -8.10 7.88
N TYR A 189 -4.57 -9.25 8.13
CA TYR A 189 -4.03 -10.11 7.10
C TYR A 189 -4.79 -11.40 6.99
N PHE A 190 -4.97 -11.88 5.75
CA PHE A 190 -5.60 -13.17 5.51
C PHE A 190 -4.56 -14.29 5.42
N SER A 191 -4.79 -15.35 6.17
CA SER A 191 -4.02 -16.60 6.07
C SER A 191 -4.82 -17.65 5.30
N SER A 192 -4.11 -18.57 4.62
CA SER A 192 -4.75 -19.76 4.02
C SER A 192 -5.28 -20.64 5.17
N GLY A 193 -6.59 -20.68 5.33
CA GLY A 193 -7.22 -21.56 6.31
C GLY A 193 -7.07 -23.03 5.92
N THR A 194 -6.84 -23.90 6.89
CA THR A 194 -6.87 -25.37 6.69
C THR A 194 -8.24 -25.88 6.26
N THR A 195 -9.28 -25.05 6.36
CA THR A 195 -10.68 -25.34 6.00
C THR A 195 -11.07 -24.84 4.61
N GLY A 196 -10.14 -24.32 3.82
CA GLY A 196 -10.37 -23.83 2.46
C GLY A 196 -10.74 -22.35 2.36
N PHE A 197 -11.18 -21.70 3.44
CA PHE A 197 -11.50 -20.27 3.45
C PHE A 197 -10.42 -19.46 4.20
N PRO A 198 -10.10 -18.23 3.72
CA PRO A 198 -9.17 -17.33 4.40
C PRO A 198 -9.63 -17.01 5.83
N LYS A 199 -8.66 -16.93 6.76
CA LYS A 199 -8.88 -16.45 8.13
C LYS A 199 -8.30 -15.07 8.29
N ALA A 200 -9.04 -14.15 8.91
CA ALA A 200 -8.61 -12.80 9.21
C ALA A 200 -7.81 -12.77 10.52
N ILE A 201 -6.61 -12.18 10.49
CA ILE A 201 -5.72 -12.03 11.64
C ILE A 201 -5.48 -10.53 11.86
N LEU A 202 -5.91 -10.01 13.01
CA LEU A 202 -5.76 -8.62 13.39
C LEU A 202 -4.38 -8.38 14.01
N HIS A 203 -3.73 -7.30 13.60
CA HIS A 203 -2.46 -6.79 14.12
C HIS A 203 -2.62 -5.35 14.59
N ASN A 204 -1.99 -5.00 15.70
CA ASN A 204 -1.85 -3.62 16.18
C ASN A 204 -0.53 -3.00 15.72
N HIS A 205 -0.34 -1.70 15.99
CA HIS A 205 0.90 -1.00 15.64
C HIS A 205 2.14 -1.58 16.35
N GLU A 206 2.00 -2.08 17.58
CA GLU A 206 3.08 -2.69 18.32
C GLU A 206 3.66 -3.92 17.60
N SER A 207 2.79 -4.82 17.13
CA SER A 207 3.22 -6.02 16.39
C SER A 207 3.91 -5.67 15.07
N LEU A 208 3.44 -4.63 14.37
CA LEU A 208 4.09 -4.16 13.14
C LEU A 208 5.47 -3.54 13.43
N THR A 209 5.57 -2.71 14.46
CA THR A 209 6.84 -2.10 14.87
C THR A 209 7.83 -3.15 15.39
N HIS A 210 7.33 -4.19 16.10
CA HIS A 210 8.15 -5.31 16.53
C HIS A 210 8.73 -6.07 15.32
N ALA A 211 7.93 -6.28 14.27
CA ALA A 211 8.41 -6.89 13.04
C ALA A 211 9.51 -6.05 12.37
N CYS A 212 9.40 -4.72 12.35
CA CYS A 212 10.46 -3.83 11.85
C CYS A 212 11.79 -4.09 12.59
N LYS A 213 11.75 -4.10 13.93
CA LYS A 213 12.93 -4.32 14.78
C LYS A 213 13.52 -5.73 14.62
N ALA A 214 12.65 -6.74 14.55
CA ALA A 214 13.09 -8.13 14.40
C ALA A 214 13.86 -8.34 13.08
N GLU A 215 13.33 -7.83 11.97
CA GLU A 215 13.97 -7.92 10.66
C GLU A 215 15.27 -7.13 10.59
N GLN A 216 15.26 -5.88 11.09
CA GLN A 216 16.46 -5.04 11.14
C GLN A 216 17.59 -5.74 11.92
N ASN A 217 17.29 -6.23 13.13
CA ASN A 217 18.29 -6.89 13.96
C ASN A 217 18.78 -8.22 13.36
N HIS A 218 17.87 -9.02 12.80
CA HIS A 218 18.21 -10.34 12.26
C HIS A 218 19.13 -10.25 11.03
N HIS A 219 18.87 -9.28 10.17
CA HIS A 219 19.61 -9.08 8.92
C HIS A 219 20.68 -7.99 9.02
N SER A 220 20.82 -7.34 10.18
CA SER A 220 21.74 -6.20 10.39
C SER A 220 21.54 -5.10 9.34
N ILE A 221 20.29 -4.83 9.00
CA ILE A 221 19.91 -3.86 7.95
C ILE A 221 20.35 -2.46 8.38
N SER A 222 20.92 -1.72 7.44
CA SER A 222 21.35 -0.33 7.58
C SER A 222 20.63 0.57 6.58
N HIS A 223 20.84 1.88 6.70
CA HIS A 223 20.31 2.87 5.76
C HIS A 223 20.83 2.67 4.31
N GLU A 224 22.05 2.18 4.16
CA GLU A 224 22.70 1.96 2.84
C GLU A 224 22.13 0.76 2.07
N ASP A 225 21.35 -0.10 2.75
CA ASP A 225 20.82 -1.30 2.13
C ASP A 225 19.65 -0.99 1.20
N VAL A 226 19.61 -1.70 0.06
CA VAL A 226 18.55 -1.63 -0.93
C VAL A 226 17.78 -2.94 -0.94
N PHE A 227 16.54 -2.92 -0.48
CA PHE A 227 15.70 -4.10 -0.43
C PHE A 227 14.96 -4.35 -1.76
N LEU A 228 15.19 -5.50 -2.39
CA LEU A 228 14.41 -5.94 -3.56
C LEU A 228 13.16 -6.69 -3.11
N CYS A 229 11.99 -6.04 -3.26
CA CYS A 229 10.69 -6.60 -2.91
C CYS A 229 10.13 -7.44 -4.06
N ILE A 230 10.39 -8.75 -4.04
CA ILE A 230 9.92 -9.71 -5.04
C ILE A 230 8.51 -10.24 -4.68
N PRO A 231 8.25 -10.67 -3.43
CA PRO A 231 6.95 -11.21 -3.06
C PRO A 231 5.85 -10.14 -3.07
N PRO A 232 4.57 -10.56 -3.16
CA PRO A 232 3.44 -9.63 -3.09
C PRO A 232 3.37 -8.87 -1.76
N LEU A 233 3.15 -7.54 -1.82
CA LEU A 233 3.06 -6.68 -0.64
C LEU A 233 1.85 -6.97 0.26
N TYR A 234 0.80 -7.61 -0.27
CA TYR A 234 -0.31 -8.05 0.59
C TYR A 234 0.10 -9.18 1.55
N HIS A 235 1.18 -9.91 1.24
CA HIS A 235 1.67 -11.00 2.07
C HIS A 235 2.53 -10.48 3.21
N THR A 236 2.35 -11.03 4.42
CA THR A 236 3.12 -10.62 5.60
C THR A 236 4.62 -10.79 5.39
N GLY A 237 5.08 -11.90 4.80
CA GLY A 237 6.50 -12.17 4.58
C GLY A 237 7.24 -11.07 3.80
N ALA A 238 6.69 -10.62 2.67
CA ALA A 238 7.30 -9.56 1.87
C ALA A 238 7.42 -8.25 2.63
N LYS A 239 6.35 -7.88 3.30
CA LYS A 239 6.26 -6.59 3.99
C LYS A 239 7.11 -6.56 5.26
N MET A 240 7.24 -7.68 5.96
CA MET A 240 8.08 -7.75 7.15
C MET A 240 9.56 -7.52 6.80
N HIS A 241 10.06 -8.10 5.73
CA HIS A 241 11.43 -7.82 5.28
C HIS A 241 11.61 -6.35 4.89
N TRP A 242 10.64 -5.76 4.16
CA TRP A 242 10.69 -4.34 3.88
C TRP A 242 10.66 -3.47 5.15
N PHE A 243 9.95 -3.91 6.20
CA PHE A 243 9.88 -3.19 7.47
C PHE A 243 11.25 -2.98 8.14
N GLY A 244 12.20 -3.90 7.98
CA GLY A 244 13.57 -3.69 8.44
C GLY A 244 14.25 -2.52 7.75
N SER A 245 14.18 -2.48 6.41
CA SER A 245 14.71 -1.36 5.62
C SER A 245 13.96 -0.05 5.91
N PHE A 246 12.64 -0.11 6.09
CA PHE A 246 11.82 1.04 6.46
C PHE A 246 12.23 1.62 7.83
N LEU A 247 12.56 0.76 8.81
CA LEU A 247 13.03 1.22 10.12
C LEU A 247 14.31 2.03 10.01
N GLU A 248 15.24 1.63 9.16
CA GLU A 248 16.54 2.32 8.98
C GLU A 248 16.49 3.44 7.93
N GLY A 249 15.35 3.66 7.29
CA GLY A 249 15.21 4.66 6.23
C GLY A 249 15.86 4.24 4.91
N GLY A 250 16.08 2.93 4.72
CA GLY A 250 16.67 2.37 3.50
C GLY A 250 15.71 2.39 2.30
N LYS A 251 16.25 2.11 1.12
CA LYS A 251 15.53 2.10 -0.15
C LYS A 251 14.90 0.72 -0.42
N ALA A 252 13.74 0.71 -1.06
CA ALA A 252 13.13 -0.50 -1.59
C ALA A 252 12.87 -0.41 -3.10
N VAL A 253 13.14 -1.52 -3.80
CA VAL A 253 12.81 -1.71 -5.21
C VAL A 253 11.62 -2.67 -5.28
N LEU A 254 10.51 -2.18 -5.80
CA LEU A 254 9.25 -2.92 -5.98
C LEU A 254 9.23 -3.51 -7.39
N LEU A 255 9.25 -4.83 -7.48
CA LEU A 255 9.24 -5.52 -8.76
C LEU A 255 7.81 -5.89 -9.15
N LYS A 256 7.37 -5.41 -10.33
CA LYS A 256 6.09 -5.79 -10.91
C LYS A 256 6.23 -7.12 -11.65
N GLY A 257 6.05 -8.21 -10.93
CA GLY A 257 6.17 -9.57 -11.47
C GLY A 257 7.35 -10.35 -10.91
N THR A 258 7.25 -11.68 -10.98
CA THR A 258 8.16 -12.60 -10.29
C THR A 258 8.89 -13.56 -11.24
N LYS A 259 8.93 -13.26 -12.56
CA LYS A 259 9.68 -14.09 -13.52
C LYS A 259 11.18 -14.02 -13.18
N PRO A 260 11.92 -15.14 -13.21
CA PRO A 260 13.35 -15.14 -12.87
C PRO A 260 14.18 -14.12 -13.65
N LYS A 261 13.88 -13.92 -14.94
CA LYS A 261 14.53 -12.89 -15.75
C LYS A 261 14.36 -11.49 -15.14
N TYR A 262 13.17 -11.15 -14.69
CA TYR A 262 12.88 -9.83 -14.12
C TYR A 262 13.64 -9.58 -12.81
N ILE A 263 13.86 -10.64 -12.04
CA ILE A 263 14.65 -10.57 -10.80
C ILE A 263 16.11 -10.32 -11.15
N LEU A 264 16.65 -11.04 -12.13
CA LEU A 264 18.04 -10.90 -12.57
C LEU A 264 18.31 -9.52 -13.20
N ASP A 265 17.34 -8.96 -13.92
CA ASP A 265 17.46 -7.64 -14.54
C ASP A 265 17.37 -6.51 -13.50
N ALA A 266 16.83 -6.79 -12.31
CA ALA A 266 16.64 -5.80 -11.22
C ALA A 266 17.80 -5.77 -10.21
N VAL A 267 18.68 -6.77 -10.20
CA VAL A 267 19.88 -6.88 -9.34
C VAL A 267 21.10 -6.27 -10.03
#